data_5819ceff6cba75d7d4d012b98e734450
#
_entry.id   5819ceff6cba75d7d4d012b98e734450
#
_cell.length_a   1.000
_cell.length_b   1.000
_cell.length_c   1.000
_cell.angle_alpha   90.00
_cell.angle_beta   90.00
_cell.angle_gamma   90.00
#
_symmetry.space_group_name_H-M   'P 1'
#
loop_
_entity.id
_entity.type
_entity.pdbx_description
1 polymer ?
#
loop_
_entity_poly.entity_id
_entity_poly.type
_entity_poly.pdbx_seq_one_letter_code
_entity_poly.pdbx_strand_id
1 'polypeptide(L)'
;MKNQTVLNKRWLPTTKKEIETLEWDQPDVIIFSGDAYIDHPSFGTAVIGRVIEDEGLRVAVIPQPNWKDDLRDFKKLGRPKYFFGVTAGNMDSMVNHYTAARRLRSDDAYTPGAKASFRPDYPTIVYTHILKEIFPDVPVVIGGIEASMRRLAHYDYWKDKLEPSILISSRADMLI
;
A
#
# COMPACT_ATOMS: atom_id res chain seq x y z
N MET A 1 -20.81 -28.40 1.92
CA MET A 1 -20.37 -28.08 3.29
C MET A 1 -18.95 -27.54 3.14
N LYS A 2 -18.75 -26.21 3.18
CA LYS A 2 -17.40 -25.60 3.20
C LYS A 2 -16.80 -25.94 4.55
N ASN A 3 -15.68 -26.65 4.57
CA ASN A 3 -14.87 -26.86 5.76
C ASN A 3 -14.51 -25.47 6.30
N GLN A 4 -15.06 -25.11 7.45
CA GLN A 4 -14.53 -24.03 8.26
C GLN A 4 -13.16 -24.49 8.80
N THR A 5 -12.15 -24.33 7.99
CA THR A 5 -10.77 -24.36 8.46
C THR A 5 -10.67 -23.23 9.48
N VAL A 6 -10.44 -23.58 10.73
CA VAL A 6 -10.15 -22.64 11.81
C VAL A 6 -9.03 -21.74 11.29
N LEU A 7 -9.37 -20.53 10.90
CA LEU A 7 -8.41 -19.50 10.53
C LEU A 7 -7.47 -19.33 11.73
N ASN A 8 -6.28 -19.90 11.62
CA ASN A 8 -5.19 -19.57 12.52
C ASN A 8 -5.06 -18.06 12.49
N LYS A 9 -5.31 -17.39 13.62
CA LYS A 9 -5.31 -15.92 13.78
C LYS A 9 -3.89 -15.36 13.67
N ARG A 10 -3.16 -15.66 12.60
CA ARG A 10 -1.87 -15.05 12.31
C ARG A 10 -2.07 -13.77 11.50
N TRP A 11 -1.22 -12.83 11.70
CA TRP A 11 -1.15 -11.65 10.83
C TRP A 11 -0.68 -12.04 9.42
N LEU A 12 -1.03 -11.25 8.41
CA LEU A 12 -0.46 -11.43 7.08
C LEU A 12 1.06 -11.19 7.15
N PRO A 13 1.87 -12.01 6.48
CA PRO A 13 3.32 -11.91 6.55
C PRO A 13 3.82 -10.58 5.99
N THR A 14 4.81 -10.00 6.66
CA THR A 14 5.45 -8.72 6.31
C THR A 14 6.95 -8.87 6.07
N THR A 15 7.49 -10.04 6.40
CA THR A 15 8.91 -10.35 6.31
C THR A 15 9.17 -11.63 5.53
N LYS A 16 10.37 -11.75 4.96
CA LYS A 16 10.81 -12.96 4.27
C LYS A 16 10.80 -14.18 5.19
N LYS A 17 11.22 -14.02 6.44
CA LYS A 17 11.21 -15.10 7.44
C LYS A 17 9.80 -15.66 7.69
N GLU A 18 8.78 -14.78 7.75
CA GLU A 18 7.39 -15.21 7.90
C GLU A 18 6.91 -16.00 6.68
N ILE A 19 7.27 -15.57 5.47
CA ILE A 19 6.96 -16.28 4.22
C ILE A 19 7.61 -17.67 4.22
N GLU A 20 8.89 -17.76 4.60
CA GLU A 20 9.61 -19.04 4.73
C GLU A 20 8.97 -19.96 5.78
N THR A 21 8.54 -19.43 6.92
CA THR A 21 7.82 -20.20 7.96
C THR A 21 6.48 -20.74 7.47
N LEU A 22 5.86 -20.07 6.50
CA LEU A 22 4.62 -20.49 5.85
C LEU A 22 4.85 -21.48 4.70
N GLU A 23 6.10 -21.82 4.43
CA GLU A 23 6.51 -22.70 3.32
C GLU A 23 6.01 -22.18 1.95
N TRP A 24 5.96 -20.84 1.78
CA TRP A 24 5.60 -20.24 0.52
C TRP A 24 6.84 -19.99 -0.33
N ASP A 25 6.85 -20.52 -1.53
CA ASP A 25 7.87 -20.18 -2.52
C ASP A 25 7.78 -18.70 -2.94
N GLN A 26 6.54 -18.20 -3.07
CA GLN A 26 6.26 -16.87 -3.57
C GLN A 26 4.85 -16.42 -3.12
N PRO A 27 4.66 -15.18 -2.67
CA PRO A 27 3.32 -14.61 -2.49
C PRO A 27 2.58 -14.48 -3.82
N ASP A 28 1.26 -14.65 -3.80
CA ASP A 28 0.41 -14.41 -4.96
C ASP A 28 0.16 -12.92 -5.17
N VAL A 29 -0.01 -12.19 -4.06
CA VAL A 29 -0.20 -10.73 -4.03
C VAL A 29 0.67 -10.11 -2.93
N ILE A 30 1.27 -8.96 -3.22
CA ILE A 30 1.98 -8.15 -2.22
C ILE A 30 1.34 -6.77 -2.16
N ILE A 31 0.86 -6.35 -0.98
CA ILE A 31 0.21 -5.06 -0.77
C ILE A 31 1.21 -4.08 -0.12
N PHE A 32 1.46 -2.96 -0.79
CA PHE A 32 2.23 -1.83 -0.25
C PHE A 32 1.27 -0.81 0.38
N SER A 33 1.55 -0.42 1.61
CA SER A 33 0.72 0.53 2.36
C SER A 33 1.54 1.72 2.87
N GLY A 34 0.96 2.91 2.80
CA GLY A 34 1.51 4.09 3.47
C GLY A 34 1.37 4.05 5.00
N ASP A 35 0.47 3.23 5.53
CA ASP A 35 0.27 3.03 6.97
C ASP A 35 1.13 1.88 7.51
N ALA A 36 1.42 1.91 8.81
CA ALA A 36 1.84 0.73 9.55
C ALA A 36 0.78 -0.37 9.44
N TYR A 37 1.21 -1.65 9.44
CA TYR A 37 0.28 -2.75 9.35
C TYR A 37 -0.30 -3.11 10.74
N ILE A 38 -1.61 -3.06 10.82
CA ILE A 38 -2.40 -3.54 11.96
C ILE A 38 -3.50 -4.43 11.39
N ASP A 39 -3.56 -5.69 11.82
CA ASP A 39 -4.57 -6.65 11.38
C ASP A 39 -5.90 -6.42 12.12
N HIS A 40 -6.59 -5.36 11.72
CA HIS A 40 -7.85 -4.95 12.32
C HIS A 40 -8.82 -4.43 11.24
N PRO A 41 -10.13 -4.70 11.36
CA PRO A 41 -11.13 -4.31 10.35
C PRO A 41 -11.27 -2.80 10.10
N SER A 42 -10.70 -1.95 10.96
CA SER A 42 -10.62 -0.50 10.71
C SER A 42 -9.51 -0.11 9.74
N PHE A 43 -8.64 -1.04 9.33
CA PHE A 43 -7.53 -0.77 8.43
C PHE A 43 -7.75 -1.41 7.06
N GLY A 44 -7.84 -0.57 6.03
CA GLY A 44 -8.13 -1.01 4.66
C GLY A 44 -7.18 -2.09 4.15
N THR A 45 -5.88 -1.98 4.45
CA THR A 45 -4.88 -2.98 4.06
C THR A 45 -5.17 -4.36 4.66
N ALA A 46 -5.59 -4.41 5.93
CA ALA A 46 -5.97 -5.66 6.59
C ALA A 46 -7.24 -6.25 5.95
N VAL A 47 -8.27 -5.43 5.75
CA VAL A 47 -9.54 -5.87 5.16
C VAL A 47 -9.32 -6.44 3.76
N ILE A 48 -8.66 -5.70 2.87
CA ILE A 48 -8.40 -6.15 1.50
C ILE A 48 -7.49 -7.38 1.49
N GLY A 49 -6.44 -7.41 2.30
CA GLY A 49 -5.56 -8.56 2.41
C GLY A 49 -6.31 -9.83 2.86
N ARG A 50 -7.23 -9.70 3.83
CA ARG A 50 -8.06 -10.84 4.29
C ARG A 50 -9.10 -11.28 3.27
N VAL A 51 -9.70 -10.35 2.53
CA VAL A 51 -10.62 -10.69 1.43
C VAL A 51 -9.89 -11.48 0.34
N ILE A 52 -8.70 -11.04 -0.05
CA ILE A 52 -7.89 -11.75 -1.05
C ILE A 52 -7.42 -13.12 -0.52
N GLU A 53 -7.07 -13.22 0.77
CA GLU A 53 -6.70 -14.48 1.41
C GLU A 53 -7.89 -15.45 1.46
N ASP A 54 -9.12 -14.98 1.70
CA ASP A 54 -10.35 -15.81 1.71
C ASP A 54 -10.65 -16.40 0.33
N GLU A 55 -10.21 -15.76 -0.74
CA GLU A 55 -10.24 -16.31 -2.11
C GLU A 55 -9.15 -17.36 -2.38
N GLY A 56 -8.36 -17.73 -1.36
CA GLY A 56 -7.34 -18.77 -1.45
C GLY A 56 -5.98 -18.31 -1.97
N LEU A 57 -5.74 -16.99 -2.02
CA LEU A 57 -4.46 -16.43 -2.47
C LEU A 57 -3.52 -16.15 -1.29
N ARG A 58 -2.23 -16.29 -1.53
CA ARG A 58 -1.17 -15.99 -0.57
C ARG A 58 -0.86 -14.50 -0.60
N VAL A 59 -1.23 -13.79 0.46
CA VAL A 59 -1.08 -12.33 0.56
C VAL A 59 0.01 -11.96 1.54
N ALA A 60 0.90 -11.08 1.12
CA ALA A 60 1.90 -10.45 1.98
C ALA A 60 1.72 -8.93 2.00
N VAL A 61 2.16 -8.27 3.07
CA VAL A 61 2.04 -6.82 3.23
C VAL A 61 3.43 -6.19 3.43
N ILE A 62 3.70 -5.10 2.75
CA ILE A 62 4.86 -4.24 2.99
C ILE A 62 4.34 -2.90 3.51
N PRO A 63 4.32 -2.71 4.85
CA PRO A 63 3.89 -1.46 5.45
C PRO A 63 5.00 -0.42 5.43
N GLN A 64 4.66 0.81 5.12
CA GLN A 64 5.55 1.97 5.17
C GLN A 64 6.98 1.70 4.67
N PRO A 65 7.15 1.24 3.41
CA PRO A 65 8.47 0.96 2.88
C PRO A 65 9.34 2.23 2.88
N ASN A 66 10.63 2.09 3.20
CA ASN A 66 11.56 3.21 3.06
C ASN A 66 11.79 3.48 1.56
N TRP A 67 11.34 4.65 1.13
CA TRP A 67 11.39 5.09 -0.26
C TRP A 67 12.55 6.05 -0.57
N LYS A 68 13.36 6.38 0.45
CA LYS A 68 14.46 7.36 0.38
C LYS A 68 15.85 6.71 0.35
N ASP A 69 15.94 5.39 0.52
CA ASP A 69 17.21 4.67 0.57
C ASP A 69 17.47 3.82 -0.70
N ASP A 70 18.15 2.70 -0.52
CA ASP A 70 18.47 1.72 -1.58
C ASP A 70 17.26 0.87 -2.05
N LEU A 71 16.05 1.21 -1.61
CA LEU A 71 14.79 0.55 -1.96
C LEU A 71 14.75 -0.93 -1.56
N ARG A 72 15.48 -1.32 -0.51
CA ARG A 72 15.53 -2.71 -0.03
C ARG A 72 14.15 -3.21 0.42
N ASP A 73 13.32 -2.33 0.99
CA ASP A 73 11.97 -2.70 1.43
C ASP A 73 11.07 -3.10 0.25
N PHE A 74 11.25 -2.46 -0.91
CA PHE A 74 10.50 -2.80 -2.12
C PHE A 74 10.93 -4.13 -2.73
N LYS A 75 12.16 -4.57 -2.44
CA LYS A 75 12.77 -5.80 -2.98
C LYS A 75 12.70 -6.99 -2.02
N LYS A 76 12.46 -6.76 -0.71
CA LYS A 76 12.66 -7.77 0.36
C LYS A 76 11.81 -9.03 0.21
N LEU A 77 10.60 -8.94 -0.36
CA LEU A 77 9.70 -10.08 -0.58
C LEU A 77 9.74 -10.61 -2.03
N GLY A 78 10.55 -9.99 -2.89
CA GLY A 78 10.62 -10.34 -4.32
C GLY A 78 9.38 -9.90 -5.11
N ARG A 79 9.11 -10.59 -6.21
CA ARG A 79 7.93 -10.35 -7.06
C ARG A 79 6.75 -11.21 -6.61
N PRO A 80 5.51 -10.72 -6.69
CA PRO A 80 4.32 -11.55 -6.52
C PRO A 80 4.06 -12.39 -7.78
N LYS A 81 3.23 -13.39 -7.64
CA LYS A 81 2.80 -14.22 -8.77
C LYS A 81 1.87 -13.45 -9.72
N TYR A 82 0.97 -12.62 -9.17
CA TYR A 82 -0.06 -11.94 -9.95
C TYR A 82 0.15 -10.43 -10.03
N PHE A 83 0.11 -9.70 -8.91
CA PHE A 83 0.19 -8.25 -8.93
C PHE A 83 0.66 -7.64 -7.60
N PHE A 84 1.10 -6.39 -7.67
CA PHE A 84 1.27 -5.54 -6.51
C PHE A 84 -0.01 -4.72 -6.26
N GLY A 85 -0.51 -4.71 -5.03
CA GLY A 85 -1.51 -3.75 -4.58
C GLY A 85 -0.83 -2.54 -3.94
N VAL A 86 -1.30 -1.32 -4.21
CA VAL A 86 -0.73 -0.10 -3.60
C VAL A 86 -1.83 0.78 -3.05
N THR A 87 -1.67 1.21 -1.81
CA THR A 87 -2.58 2.14 -1.11
C THR A 87 -1.81 3.14 -0.26
N ALA A 88 -2.35 4.34 -0.12
CA ALA A 88 -1.84 5.33 0.83
C ALA A 88 -2.09 4.95 2.30
N GLY A 89 -3.02 4.03 2.55
CA GLY A 89 -3.50 3.68 3.87
C GLY A 89 -4.90 4.22 4.15
N ASN A 90 -5.23 4.40 5.43
CA ASN A 90 -6.57 4.81 5.87
C ASN A 90 -6.90 6.28 5.57
N MET A 91 -5.91 7.12 5.40
CA MET A 91 -6.07 8.54 5.15
C MET A 91 -5.29 8.96 3.90
N ASP A 92 -5.80 9.97 3.20
CA ASP A 92 -5.03 10.68 2.17
C ASP A 92 -3.78 11.30 2.80
N SER A 93 -2.62 11.06 2.21
CA SER A 93 -1.35 11.44 2.83
C SER A 93 -1.16 12.96 2.90
N MET A 94 -1.67 13.73 1.94
CA MET A 94 -1.62 15.18 2.01
C MET A 94 -2.45 15.71 3.18
N VAL A 95 -3.64 15.15 3.41
CA VAL A 95 -4.48 15.51 4.57
C VAL A 95 -3.84 15.06 5.89
N ASN A 96 -3.14 13.93 5.88
CA ASN A 96 -2.42 13.44 7.05
C ASN A 96 -1.18 14.28 7.39
N HIS A 97 -0.44 14.73 6.37
CA HIS A 97 0.79 15.50 6.56
C HIS A 97 0.55 16.98 6.85
N TYR A 98 -0.48 17.57 6.27
CA TYR A 98 -0.67 19.01 6.30
C TYR A 98 -2.01 19.42 6.92
N THR A 99 -2.03 20.58 7.56
CA THR A 99 -3.26 21.27 7.94
C THR A 99 -3.90 21.94 6.73
N ALA A 100 -5.16 22.38 6.85
CA ALA A 100 -5.83 23.16 5.80
C ALA A 100 -5.06 24.45 5.42
N ALA A 101 -4.28 25.01 6.35
CA ALA A 101 -3.40 26.17 6.09
C ALA A 101 -2.01 25.75 5.53
N ARG A 102 -1.87 24.55 4.98
CA ARG A 102 -0.63 24.00 4.39
C ARG A 102 0.57 23.93 5.37
N ARG A 103 0.31 23.88 6.67
CA ARG A 103 1.37 23.69 7.68
C ARG A 103 1.59 22.20 7.90
N LEU A 104 2.86 21.78 7.92
CA LEU A 104 3.24 20.40 8.22
C LEU A 104 2.81 20.06 9.66
N ARG A 105 2.22 18.88 9.83
CA ARG A 105 1.88 18.31 11.14
C ARG A 105 3.13 17.68 11.77
N SER A 106 3.16 17.68 13.09
CA SER A 106 4.27 17.12 13.88
C SER A 106 4.17 15.60 14.05
N ASP A 107 3.00 15.03 13.82
CA ASP A 107 2.70 13.62 14.10
C ASP A 107 1.92 12.97 12.95
N ASP A 108 2.04 11.64 12.86
CA ASP A 108 1.29 10.78 11.97
C ASP A 108 0.74 9.60 12.79
N ALA A 109 -0.58 9.62 13.05
CA ALA A 109 -1.26 8.59 13.86
C ALA A 109 -1.16 7.17 13.28
N TYR A 110 -0.83 7.02 12.00
CA TYR A 110 -0.72 5.74 11.29
C TYR A 110 0.72 5.24 11.17
N THR A 111 1.66 5.89 11.87
CA THR A 111 3.07 5.53 11.91
C THR A 111 3.48 5.10 13.32
N PRO A 112 4.36 4.10 13.50
CA PRO A 112 4.84 3.69 14.81
C PRO A 112 5.47 4.85 15.57
N GLY A 113 5.04 5.07 16.81
CA GLY A 113 5.46 6.18 17.65
C GLY A 113 4.99 7.55 17.14
N ALA A 114 3.94 7.59 16.31
CA ALA A 114 3.37 8.81 15.73
C ALA A 114 4.38 9.69 14.97
N LYS A 115 5.45 9.12 14.44
CA LYS A 115 6.51 9.86 13.76
C LYS A 115 6.06 10.36 12.39
N ALA A 116 6.09 11.66 12.17
CA ALA A 116 5.77 12.27 10.89
C ALA A 116 6.83 11.99 9.80
N SER A 117 6.46 12.18 8.54
CA SER A 117 7.35 12.18 7.36
C SER A 117 7.96 10.80 6.98
N PHE A 118 7.40 9.70 7.43
CA PHE A 118 7.80 8.36 6.99
C PHE A 118 7.29 8.06 5.59
N ARG A 119 6.02 8.32 5.31
CA ARG A 119 5.44 8.15 3.98
C ARG A 119 5.72 9.37 3.09
N PRO A 120 5.73 9.24 1.76
CA PRO A 120 5.75 10.39 0.85
C PRO A 120 4.40 11.12 0.87
N ASP A 121 4.34 12.32 0.29
CA ASP A 121 3.10 13.10 0.17
C ASP A 121 2.04 12.41 -0.72
N TYR A 122 2.48 11.63 -1.71
CA TYR A 122 1.64 10.86 -2.61
C TYR A 122 2.14 9.41 -2.68
N PRO A 123 1.94 8.60 -1.64
CA PRO A 123 2.52 7.24 -1.58
C PRO A 123 2.02 6.34 -2.70
N THR A 124 0.76 6.47 -3.13
CA THR A 124 0.23 5.68 -4.24
C THR A 124 1.02 5.93 -5.53
N ILE A 125 1.38 7.17 -5.83
CA ILE A 125 2.18 7.52 -7.01
C ILE A 125 3.63 7.07 -6.84
N VAL A 126 4.26 7.44 -5.71
CA VAL A 126 5.68 7.18 -5.47
C VAL A 126 5.97 5.69 -5.42
N TYR A 127 5.17 4.92 -4.67
CA TYR A 127 5.37 3.48 -4.57
C TYR A 127 5.15 2.75 -5.89
N THR A 128 4.13 3.18 -6.65
CA THR A 128 3.88 2.60 -7.98
C THR A 128 5.03 2.86 -8.94
N HIS A 129 5.58 4.08 -8.98
CA HIS A 129 6.75 4.38 -9.82
C HIS A 129 7.95 3.51 -9.46
N ILE A 130 8.26 3.39 -8.17
CA ILE A 130 9.36 2.53 -7.70
C ILE A 130 9.14 1.07 -8.11
N LEU A 131 7.91 0.56 -7.93
CA LEU A 131 7.58 -0.82 -8.31
C LEU A 131 7.70 -1.05 -9.82
N LYS A 132 7.26 -0.09 -10.64
CA LYS A 132 7.38 -0.15 -12.10
C LYS A 132 8.83 -0.08 -12.59
N GLU A 133 9.72 0.59 -11.85
CA GLU A 133 11.15 0.61 -12.15
C GLU A 133 11.84 -0.71 -11.79
N ILE A 134 11.49 -1.29 -10.63
CA ILE A 134 12.13 -2.53 -10.14
C ILE A 134 11.55 -3.77 -10.83
N PHE A 135 10.23 -3.78 -11.08
CA PHE A 135 9.46 -4.91 -11.63
C PHE A 135 8.57 -4.45 -12.79
N PRO A 136 9.12 -4.06 -13.94
CA PRO A 136 8.36 -3.43 -15.03
C PRO A 136 7.28 -4.33 -15.65
N ASP A 137 7.43 -5.64 -15.53
CA ASP A 137 6.55 -6.66 -16.08
C ASP A 137 5.45 -7.13 -15.10
N VAL A 138 5.48 -6.65 -13.84
CA VAL A 138 4.46 -7.01 -12.85
C VAL A 138 3.35 -5.98 -12.82
N PRO A 139 2.08 -6.39 -12.92
CA PRO A 139 0.96 -5.48 -12.81
C PRO A 139 0.91 -4.79 -11.44
N VAL A 140 0.53 -3.50 -11.43
CA VAL A 140 0.29 -2.71 -10.22
C VAL A 140 -1.15 -2.25 -10.19
N VAL A 141 -1.87 -2.65 -9.14
CA VAL A 141 -3.25 -2.27 -8.86
C VAL A 141 -3.25 -1.23 -7.75
N ILE A 142 -3.84 -0.08 -7.99
CA ILE A 142 -3.95 0.99 -6.98
C ILE A 142 -5.38 1.09 -6.45
N GLY A 143 -5.52 1.44 -5.17
CA GLY A 143 -6.82 1.59 -4.53
C GLY A 143 -6.72 2.38 -3.22
N GLY A 144 -7.83 2.42 -2.48
CA GLY A 144 -7.96 3.16 -1.24
C GLY A 144 -8.32 4.64 -1.46
N ILE A 145 -8.32 5.41 -0.36
CA ILE A 145 -8.86 6.78 -0.35
C ILE A 145 -8.12 7.73 -1.30
N GLU A 146 -6.79 7.69 -1.31
CA GLU A 146 -5.98 8.57 -2.18
C GLU A 146 -6.26 8.31 -3.66
N ALA A 147 -6.33 7.06 -4.06
CA ALA A 147 -6.65 6.67 -5.43
C ALA A 147 -8.10 7.02 -5.80
N SER A 148 -9.03 6.77 -4.88
CA SER A 148 -10.46 7.08 -5.11
C SER A 148 -10.72 8.57 -5.27
N MET A 149 -10.10 9.41 -4.47
CA MET A 149 -10.25 10.88 -4.55
C MET A 149 -9.65 11.46 -5.84
N ARG A 150 -8.66 10.79 -6.41
CA ARG A 150 -7.94 11.22 -7.64
C ARG A 150 -8.24 10.34 -8.84
N ARG A 151 -9.37 9.62 -8.82
CA ARG A 151 -9.79 8.70 -9.90
C ARG A 151 -9.95 9.40 -11.25
N LEU A 152 -10.46 10.61 -11.25
CA LEU A 152 -10.65 11.45 -12.43
C LEU A 152 -9.65 12.62 -12.44
N ALA A 153 -9.64 13.39 -13.52
CA ALA A 153 -8.96 14.69 -13.53
C ALA A 153 -9.56 15.58 -12.43
N HIS A 154 -8.70 16.21 -11.65
CA HIS A 154 -9.10 16.94 -10.46
C HIS A 154 -8.23 18.17 -10.23
N TYR A 155 -8.76 19.14 -9.48
CA TYR A 155 -7.96 20.26 -8.99
C TYR A 155 -7.21 19.81 -7.73
N ASP A 156 -5.87 19.84 -7.79
CA ASP A 156 -5.02 19.58 -6.64
C ASP A 156 -4.78 20.88 -5.86
N TYR A 157 -5.40 20.99 -4.69
CA TYR A 157 -5.30 22.17 -3.83
C TYR A 157 -3.86 22.47 -3.41
N TRP A 158 -3.03 21.44 -3.21
CA TRP A 158 -1.66 21.58 -2.72
C TRP A 158 -0.73 22.12 -3.80
N LYS A 159 -0.90 21.64 -5.02
CA LYS A 159 -0.13 22.05 -6.21
C LYS A 159 -0.73 23.26 -6.93
N ASP A 160 -1.95 23.66 -6.55
CA ASP A 160 -2.71 24.76 -7.16
C ASP A 160 -2.85 24.61 -8.69
N LYS A 161 -3.21 23.41 -9.16
CA LYS A 161 -3.37 23.12 -10.58
C LYS A 161 -4.30 21.95 -10.85
N LEU A 162 -4.74 21.81 -12.09
CA LEU A 162 -5.43 20.63 -12.57
C LEU A 162 -4.41 19.49 -12.78
N GLU A 163 -4.72 18.34 -12.21
CA GLU A 163 -3.97 17.10 -12.35
C GLU A 163 -4.80 16.06 -13.10
N PRO A 164 -4.17 15.20 -13.91
CA PRO A 164 -4.86 14.08 -14.53
C PRO A 164 -5.29 13.03 -13.50
N SER A 165 -6.03 12.02 -13.94
CA SER A 165 -6.33 10.85 -13.12
C SER A 165 -5.05 10.25 -12.51
N ILE A 166 -5.13 9.81 -11.26
CA ILE A 166 -4.02 9.13 -10.59
C ILE A 166 -3.57 7.86 -11.32
N LEU A 167 -4.45 7.21 -12.08
CA LEU A 167 -4.08 6.08 -12.91
C LEU A 167 -3.01 6.46 -13.94
N ILE A 168 -3.13 7.64 -14.53
CA ILE A 168 -2.14 8.19 -15.48
C ILE A 168 -0.89 8.64 -14.73
N SER A 169 -1.06 9.43 -13.67
CA SER A 169 0.06 10.00 -12.89
C SER A 169 0.93 8.93 -12.23
N SER A 170 0.33 7.84 -11.79
CA SER A 170 1.06 6.73 -11.13
C SER A 170 1.64 5.71 -12.11
N ARG A 171 1.14 5.65 -13.35
CA ARG A 171 1.44 4.59 -14.32
C ARG A 171 1.00 3.21 -13.85
N ALA A 172 -0.01 3.13 -12.99
CA ALA A 172 -0.58 1.86 -12.56
C ALA A 172 -1.36 1.20 -13.71
N ASP A 173 -1.53 -0.12 -13.63
CA ASP A 173 -2.24 -0.88 -14.66
C ASP A 173 -3.75 -0.89 -14.39
N MET A 174 -4.16 -0.77 -13.13
CA MET A 174 -5.55 -0.81 -12.73
C MET A 174 -5.81 0.06 -11.50
N LEU A 175 -7.01 0.65 -11.43
CA LEU A 175 -7.53 1.40 -10.29
C LEU A 175 -8.89 0.80 -9.90
N ILE A 176 -9.04 0.45 -8.61
CA ILE A 176 -10.24 -0.16 -8.03
C ILE A 176 -10.92 0.77 -7.02
#